data_aa1d64968665331de4f9afbc1f156412
#
_entry.id   aa1d64968665331de4f9afbc1f156412
#
_cell.length_a   1.000
_cell.length_b   1.000
_cell.length_c   1.000
_cell.angle_alpha   90.00
_cell.angle_beta   90.00
_cell.angle_gamma   90.00
#
_symmetry.space_group_name_H-M   'P 1'
#
loop_
_entity.id
_entity.type
_entity.pdbx_description
1 polymer ?
#
loop_
_entity_poly.entity_id
_entity_poly.type
_entity_poly.pdbx_seq_one_letter_code
_entity_poly.pdbx_strand_id
1 'polypeptide(L)'
;MTRWATHRRRRGLAMAVAVSALVSVLAGGVLAAPSTASASARRSDHRGTLATVHVSATAAQRMDGFGASGGWWPSDLEHFPPAVQERVADLLFSRTGIALSSYRYNIGGGGVGVTDPTRAPQTFLTAPGVYDWSADPGGMRFLRLAREHGVPILTGFVNSAPPSLTTNGKSCGGQLIPSDEAAYSAYLAEVARHLRSADGITLSYISPMNEPDNSFGSCGQEGMAVPVGQRAAVVQALGRALRDRAPFARVIADESSLAAFQFLPEIPQWLPVPGTAKWVAALAHHTYEYPTDAQAAAVATLGTRFGLPLWMTEICCYDGRGPLVGFGQQYDPTMTSGLWLADTIYQDIAVIGDSQFDWWTALSSQLGCDPVAQRSCPAVLNGSGWNDGLLYYDPHYRSDGNHAIYQTKRYSVLGNFSRYVRPGAVRHLLSGVPPGLDALAFERHGDWTVVVVNDNGPGVAPVRLRMALPGGEDARGTGAFRTSATQDLAPVDRPGTGAEGAVQVPSQSVTTYTFGPG
;
A
#
# COMPACT_ATOMS: atom_id res chain seq x y z
N MET A 1 -48.46 -9.03 19.43
CA MET A 1 -49.07 -7.75 19.79
C MET A 1 -47.95 -6.72 19.78
N THR A 2 -47.81 -5.74 18.97
CA THR A 2 -48.56 -4.82 18.14
C THR A 2 -47.53 -4.17 17.21
N ARG A 3 -47.60 -4.30 15.95
CA ARG A 3 -47.95 -3.44 14.81
C ARG A 3 -47.73 -1.93 15.03
N TRP A 4 -47.04 -1.32 14.04
CA TRP A 4 -47.36 -0.08 13.27
C TRP A 4 -46.06 0.33 12.52
N ALA A 5 -46.01 0.55 11.26
CA ALA A 5 -46.77 0.95 10.07
C ALA A 5 -46.05 2.09 9.33
N THR A 6 -45.70 1.83 8.12
CA THR A 6 -45.60 2.61 6.86
C THR A 6 -45.82 4.12 6.87
N HIS A 7 -44.93 4.88 6.17
CA HIS A 7 -45.30 6.05 5.34
C HIS A 7 -44.28 6.30 4.23
N ARG A 8 -44.69 6.06 3.03
CA ARG A 8 -45.16 6.89 1.90
C ARG A 8 -44.10 7.64 1.09
N ARG A 9 -44.05 7.21 -0.15
CA ARG A 9 -43.40 7.83 -1.31
C ARG A 9 -43.94 9.25 -1.58
N ARG A 10 -43.07 10.16 -2.03
CA ARG A 10 -43.48 11.27 -2.92
C ARG A 10 -42.58 11.29 -4.16
N ARG A 11 -43.25 11.22 -5.31
CA ARG A 11 -42.72 11.43 -6.66
C ARG A 11 -42.64 12.95 -6.89
N GLY A 12 -41.54 13.40 -7.48
CA GLY A 12 -41.40 14.74 -8.03
C GLY A 12 -41.14 14.63 -9.54
N LEU A 13 -41.98 15.31 -10.31
CA LEU A 13 -42.02 15.33 -11.77
C LEU A 13 -40.79 16.05 -12.36
N ALA A 14 -40.27 15.49 -13.43
CA ALA A 14 -39.36 16.16 -14.35
C ALA A 14 -40.14 17.02 -15.34
N MET A 15 -39.65 18.23 -15.59
CA MET A 15 -40.16 19.11 -16.65
C MET A 15 -39.03 19.28 -17.69
N ALA A 16 -39.26 18.73 -18.86
CA ALA A 16 -38.42 18.94 -20.03
C ALA A 16 -38.88 20.17 -20.78
N VAL A 17 -37.92 21.06 -21.13
CA VAL A 17 -38.18 22.15 -22.07
C VAL A 17 -37.31 21.90 -23.30
N ALA A 18 -37.97 21.62 -24.40
CA ALA A 18 -37.35 21.58 -25.75
C ALA A 18 -37.45 22.97 -26.38
N VAL A 19 -36.33 23.46 -26.92
CA VAL A 19 -36.33 24.62 -27.83
C VAL A 19 -35.76 24.17 -29.16
N SER A 20 -36.60 24.10 -30.17
CA SER A 20 -36.23 23.91 -31.55
C SER A 20 -36.01 25.28 -32.21
N ALA A 21 -34.94 25.46 -32.90
CA ALA A 21 -34.75 26.57 -33.86
C ALA A 21 -34.29 26.02 -35.24
N LEU A 22 -35.20 26.10 -36.18
CA LEU A 22 -34.93 25.96 -37.62
C LEU A 22 -34.23 27.23 -38.15
N VAL A 23 -33.22 27.10 -38.97
CA VAL A 23 -32.84 28.12 -39.96
C VAL A 23 -32.44 27.43 -41.26
N SER A 24 -33.01 27.97 -42.31
CA SER A 24 -33.07 27.44 -43.67
C SER A 24 -31.83 27.73 -44.51
N VAL A 25 -31.63 26.87 -45.49
CA VAL A 25 -30.64 26.83 -46.58
C VAL A 25 -30.83 27.97 -47.56
N LEU A 26 -29.74 28.53 -48.06
CA LEU A 26 -29.64 29.13 -49.40
C LEU A 26 -28.34 28.68 -50.08
N ALA A 27 -28.53 28.06 -51.22
CA ALA A 27 -27.48 27.56 -52.09
C ALA A 27 -26.92 28.70 -52.96
N GLY A 28 -25.60 28.73 -53.13
CA GLY A 28 -24.91 29.53 -54.14
C GLY A 28 -23.69 28.77 -54.62
N GLY A 29 -23.80 28.13 -55.77
CA GLY A 29 -22.69 27.40 -56.37
C GLY A 29 -21.72 28.33 -57.11
N VAL A 30 -20.41 28.12 -56.91
CA VAL A 30 -19.35 28.57 -57.77
C VAL A 30 -18.39 27.39 -57.98
N LEU A 31 -18.33 26.96 -59.22
CA LEU A 31 -17.35 26.00 -59.77
C LEU A 31 -15.96 26.65 -59.81
N ALA A 32 -15.01 26.16 -59.11
CA ALA A 32 -13.58 26.45 -59.29
C ALA A 32 -12.80 25.14 -59.46
N ALA A 33 -11.96 25.09 -60.45
CA ALA A 33 -11.16 23.94 -60.85
C ALA A 33 -10.09 23.53 -59.82
N PRO A 34 -9.64 22.25 -59.84
CA PRO A 34 -8.67 21.78 -58.85
C PRO A 34 -7.25 22.21 -59.22
N SER A 35 -6.64 23.04 -58.43
CA SER A 35 -5.19 23.24 -58.44
C SER A 35 -4.55 22.15 -57.56
N THR A 36 -3.76 21.29 -58.22
CA THR A 36 -2.89 20.32 -57.56
C THR A 36 -1.75 21.03 -56.83
N ALA A 37 -1.98 21.45 -55.59
CA ALA A 37 -0.91 21.83 -54.68
C ALA A 37 -0.48 20.58 -53.93
N SER A 38 0.71 20.07 -54.21
CA SER A 38 1.39 19.07 -53.39
C SER A 38 1.53 19.60 -51.97
N ALA A 39 0.64 19.18 -51.07
CA ALA A 39 0.80 19.39 -49.65
C ALA A 39 1.93 18.48 -49.18
N SER A 40 3.15 19.00 -49.15
CA SER A 40 4.18 18.43 -48.31
C SER A 40 3.66 18.47 -46.87
N ALA A 41 3.26 17.31 -46.34
CA ALA A 41 2.90 17.15 -44.92
C ALA A 41 4.14 17.55 -44.12
N ARG A 42 4.18 18.80 -43.66
CA ARG A 42 5.05 19.21 -42.56
C ARG A 42 4.62 18.33 -41.39
N ARG A 43 5.41 17.32 -41.04
CA ARG A 43 5.37 16.70 -39.73
C ARG A 43 5.56 17.86 -38.77
N SER A 44 4.48 18.30 -38.13
CA SER A 44 4.57 19.18 -36.99
C SER A 44 5.37 18.44 -35.92
N ASP A 45 6.60 18.89 -35.75
CA ASP A 45 7.53 18.39 -34.70
C ASP A 45 6.93 18.84 -33.38
N HIS A 46 5.98 18.05 -32.83
CA HIS A 46 5.43 18.25 -31.50
C HIS A 46 6.48 17.83 -30.47
N ARG A 47 7.65 18.48 -30.50
CA ARG A 47 8.61 18.42 -29.39
C ARG A 47 8.06 19.32 -28.30
N GLY A 48 7.29 18.74 -27.37
CA GLY A 48 6.91 19.41 -26.14
C GLY A 48 8.14 20.05 -25.46
N THR A 49 7.93 21.15 -24.76
CA THR A 49 9.01 21.87 -24.03
C THR A 49 9.75 20.90 -23.12
N LEU A 50 11.07 20.84 -23.24
CA LEU A 50 11.92 20.05 -22.37
C LEU A 50 11.95 20.71 -20.99
N ALA A 51 11.46 20.02 -19.96
CA ALA A 51 11.60 20.41 -18.57
C ALA A 51 12.82 19.76 -17.92
N THR A 52 13.47 20.47 -17.00
CA THR A 52 14.55 19.91 -16.21
C THR A 52 14.12 19.77 -14.75
N VAL A 53 14.13 18.54 -14.26
CA VAL A 53 13.95 18.22 -12.85
C VAL A 53 15.32 18.22 -12.17
N HIS A 54 15.47 19.09 -11.18
CA HIS A 54 16.71 19.20 -10.41
C HIS A 54 16.59 18.40 -9.11
N VAL A 55 17.47 17.45 -8.92
CA VAL A 55 17.62 16.73 -7.65
C VAL A 55 18.56 17.53 -6.76
N SER A 56 18.09 17.89 -5.57
CA SER A 56 18.88 18.64 -4.58
C SER A 56 19.89 17.74 -3.88
N ALA A 57 21.00 18.31 -3.44
CA ALA A 57 21.90 17.66 -2.48
C ALA A 57 21.26 17.55 -1.07
N THR A 58 20.17 18.29 -0.80
CA THR A 58 19.46 18.22 0.48
C THR A 58 18.77 16.87 0.64
N ALA A 59 19.21 16.11 1.63
CA ALA A 59 18.59 14.85 2.02
C ALA A 59 17.31 15.08 2.83
N ALA A 60 16.33 14.22 2.63
CA ALA A 60 15.15 14.08 3.46
C ALA A 60 15.24 12.79 4.29
N GLN A 61 14.19 11.94 4.32
CA GLN A 61 14.23 10.71 5.11
C GLN A 61 15.06 9.60 4.44
N ARG A 62 15.57 8.69 5.28
CA ARG A 62 16.13 7.41 4.86
C ARG A 62 15.00 6.39 4.80
N MET A 63 14.89 5.68 3.69
CA MET A 63 13.85 4.66 3.49
C MET A 63 14.16 3.39 4.27
N ASP A 64 13.17 2.89 4.99
CA ASP A 64 13.17 1.56 5.60
C ASP A 64 12.69 0.52 4.58
N GLY A 65 11.62 0.79 3.84
CA GLY A 65 11.22 -0.11 2.76
C GLY A 65 9.82 0.07 2.19
N PHE A 66 9.47 -0.92 1.38
CA PHE A 66 8.13 -1.10 0.80
C PHE A 66 7.68 -2.52 1.05
N GLY A 67 6.44 -2.71 1.46
CA GLY A 67 5.92 -4.02 1.80
C GLY A 67 4.44 -4.20 1.53
N ALA A 68 3.92 -5.31 2.04
CA ALA A 68 2.50 -5.62 2.05
C ALA A 68 2.16 -6.59 3.20
N SER A 69 0.87 -6.59 3.60
CA SER A 69 0.37 -7.46 4.64
C SER A 69 0.12 -8.89 4.16
N GLY A 70 0.38 -9.85 5.06
CA GLY A 70 -0.04 -11.24 5.00
C GLY A 70 -1.39 -11.51 5.68
N GLY A 71 -2.22 -10.51 5.84
CA GLY A 71 -3.55 -10.69 6.39
C GLY A 71 -4.54 -10.92 5.24
N TRP A 72 -5.19 -11.92 5.21
CA TRP A 72 -5.52 -13.23 5.77
C TRP A 72 -5.37 -14.31 4.70
N TRP A 73 -5.02 -13.90 3.48
CA TRP A 73 -4.87 -14.75 2.30
C TRP A 73 -3.96 -15.99 2.48
N PRO A 74 -2.97 -16.01 3.40
CA PRO A 74 -2.18 -17.22 3.63
C PRO A 74 -3.02 -18.42 4.06
N SER A 75 -4.10 -18.20 4.80
CA SER A 75 -5.03 -19.27 5.23
C SER A 75 -5.77 -19.93 4.07
N ASP A 76 -5.96 -19.22 2.95
CA ASP A 76 -6.49 -19.81 1.73
C ASP A 76 -5.39 -20.50 0.91
N LEU A 77 -4.24 -19.82 0.77
CA LEU A 77 -3.15 -20.32 -0.06
C LEU A 77 -2.44 -21.54 0.51
N GLU A 78 -2.59 -21.86 1.81
CA GLU A 78 -2.10 -23.14 2.36
C GLU A 78 -2.70 -24.36 1.62
N HIS A 79 -3.88 -24.19 1.01
CA HIS A 79 -4.56 -25.23 0.25
C HIS A 79 -4.17 -25.26 -1.24
N PHE A 80 -3.34 -24.32 -1.69
CA PHE A 80 -2.86 -24.29 -3.07
C PHE A 80 -1.65 -25.22 -3.25
N PRO A 81 -1.40 -25.72 -4.47
CA PRO A 81 -0.22 -26.51 -4.76
C PRO A 81 1.07 -25.79 -4.31
N PRO A 82 2.05 -26.49 -3.71
CA PRO A 82 3.30 -25.85 -3.25
C PRO A 82 4.00 -25.00 -4.33
N ALA A 83 3.97 -25.45 -5.59
CA ALA A 83 4.56 -24.68 -6.70
C ALA A 83 3.87 -23.31 -6.94
N VAL A 84 2.57 -23.19 -6.61
CA VAL A 84 1.85 -21.90 -6.69
C VAL A 84 2.23 -21.01 -5.51
N GLN A 85 2.37 -21.59 -4.30
CA GLN A 85 2.85 -20.85 -3.13
C GLN A 85 4.25 -20.27 -3.36
N GLU A 86 5.18 -21.07 -3.90
CA GLU A 86 6.53 -20.63 -4.29
C GLU A 86 6.47 -19.51 -5.34
N ARG A 87 5.63 -19.68 -6.37
CA ARG A 87 5.45 -18.63 -7.38
C ARG A 87 4.94 -17.32 -6.79
N VAL A 88 4.01 -17.38 -5.84
CA VAL A 88 3.53 -16.17 -5.13
C VAL A 88 4.66 -15.51 -4.36
N ALA A 89 5.48 -16.28 -3.66
CA ALA A 89 6.65 -15.76 -2.96
C ALA A 89 7.67 -15.14 -3.93
N ASP A 90 7.92 -15.77 -5.07
CA ASP A 90 8.75 -15.21 -6.14
C ASP A 90 8.21 -13.86 -6.65
N LEU A 91 6.91 -13.78 -6.92
CA LEU A 91 6.28 -12.53 -7.36
C LEU A 91 6.44 -11.42 -6.32
N LEU A 92 6.25 -11.71 -5.05
CA LEU A 92 6.30 -10.71 -3.99
C LEU A 92 7.73 -10.34 -3.60
N PHE A 93 8.60 -11.31 -3.38
CA PHE A 93 9.84 -11.12 -2.64
C PHE A 93 11.11 -11.18 -3.50
N SER A 94 11.07 -11.88 -4.66
CA SER A 94 12.26 -12.02 -5.50
C SER A 94 12.56 -10.75 -6.31
N ARG A 95 13.81 -10.61 -6.78
CA ARG A 95 14.22 -9.51 -7.67
C ARG A 95 13.61 -9.62 -9.08
N THR A 96 13.09 -10.75 -9.47
CA THR A 96 12.34 -10.93 -10.72
C THR A 96 10.88 -10.56 -10.57
N GLY A 97 10.36 -10.58 -9.34
CA GLY A 97 9.08 -10.01 -8.96
C GLY A 97 9.19 -8.52 -8.58
N ILE A 98 8.44 -8.09 -7.56
CA ILE A 98 8.45 -6.70 -7.10
C ILE A 98 9.42 -6.44 -5.93
N ALA A 99 10.13 -7.46 -5.46
CA ALA A 99 11.19 -7.39 -4.46
C ALA A 99 10.79 -6.62 -3.19
N LEU A 100 9.64 -6.92 -2.61
CA LEU A 100 9.23 -6.32 -1.34
C LEU A 100 10.34 -6.45 -0.30
N SER A 101 10.59 -5.39 0.46
CA SER A 101 11.58 -5.34 1.52
C SER A 101 10.98 -5.40 2.91
N SER A 102 9.65 -5.41 3.00
CA SER A 102 8.87 -5.59 4.22
C SER A 102 7.74 -6.60 4.00
N TYR A 103 7.45 -7.38 5.04
CA TYR A 103 6.29 -8.25 5.09
C TYR A 103 5.66 -8.19 6.50
N ARG A 104 4.37 -7.79 6.57
CA ARG A 104 3.60 -7.74 7.81
C ARG A 104 2.89 -9.08 8.02
N TYR A 105 3.35 -9.86 9.00
CA TYR A 105 2.76 -11.12 9.42
C TYR A 105 1.69 -10.89 10.49
N ASN A 106 0.47 -11.38 10.27
CA ASN A 106 -0.60 -11.28 11.25
C ASN A 106 -0.47 -12.38 12.32
N ILE A 107 -0.09 -12.01 13.54
CA ILE A 107 -0.14 -12.90 14.69
C ILE A 107 -1.60 -13.01 15.12
N GLY A 108 -2.22 -14.18 14.91
CA GLY A 108 -3.66 -14.37 15.07
C GLY A 108 -4.15 -14.33 16.51
N GLY A 109 -5.36 -13.80 16.67
CA GLY A 109 -6.12 -13.83 17.93
C GLY A 109 -6.93 -15.12 18.12
N GLY A 110 -7.03 -15.99 17.10
CA GLY A 110 -7.71 -17.28 17.19
C GLY A 110 -9.17 -17.30 16.76
N GLY A 111 -9.74 -16.19 16.29
CA GLY A 111 -11.01 -16.13 15.58
C GLY A 111 -12.28 -16.36 16.40
N VAL A 112 -12.20 -16.45 17.72
CA VAL A 112 -13.39 -16.70 18.55
C VAL A 112 -14.40 -15.56 18.41
N GLY A 113 -15.60 -15.90 17.93
CA GLY A 113 -16.69 -14.95 17.68
C GLY A 113 -16.64 -14.24 16.34
N VAL A 114 -15.60 -14.42 15.54
CA VAL A 114 -15.50 -13.89 14.17
C VAL A 114 -16.43 -14.67 13.25
N THR A 115 -17.22 -13.97 12.43
CA THR A 115 -18.22 -14.59 11.53
C THR A 115 -17.62 -15.07 10.22
N ASP A 116 -16.49 -14.49 9.79
CA ASP A 116 -15.72 -14.94 8.64
C ASP A 116 -14.39 -15.59 9.11
N PRO A 117 -14.32 -16.92 9.22
CA PRO A 117 -13.14 -17.59 9.74
C PRO A 117 -11.90 -17.41 8.83
N THR A 118 -12.07 -17.02 7.57
CA THR A 118 -10.95 -16.74 6.67
C THR A 118 -10.23 -15.42 7.03
N ARG A 119 -10.85 -14.59 7.89
CA ARG A 119 -10.31 -13.32 8.41
C ARG A 119 -9.84 -13.39 9.85
N ALA A 120 -9.42 -14.58 10.29
CA ALA A 120 -9.07 -14.85 11.67
C ALA A 120 -7.98 -15.94 11.75
N PRO A 121 -6.70 -15.59 11.71
CA PRO A 121 -5.63 -16.55 11.87
C PRO A 121 -5.68 -17.23 13.24
N GLN A 122 -5.24 -18.47 13.30
CA GLN A 122 -5.15 -19.22 14.55
C GLN A 122 -4.16 -18.53 15.51
N THR A 123 -4.44 -18.59 16.80
CA THR A 123 -3.51 -18.12 17.84
C THR A 123 -2.57 -19.22 18.29
N PHE A 124 -1.33 -18.86 18.58
CA PHE A 124 -0.38 -19.79 19.22
C PHE A 124 -0.69 -20.02 20.71
N LEU A 125 -1.40 -19.09 21.38
CA LEU A 125 -1.71 -19.20 22.81
C LEU A 125 -3.05 -19.92 23.02
N THR A 126 -3.02 -21.18 23.44
CA THR A 126 -4.22 -22.01 23.67
C THR A 126 -4.74 -21.93 25.11
N ALA A 127 -3.85 -21.66 26.08
CA ALA A 127 -4.17 -21.38 27.47
C ALA A 127 -3.02 -20.57 28.10
N PRO A 128 -3.18 -19.94 29.26
CA PRO A 128 -2.10 -19.20 29.89
C PRO A 128 -0.79 -19.99 29.99
N GLY A 129 0.23 -19.56 29.26
CA GLY A 129 1.54 -20.23 29.19
C GLY A 129 1.59 -21.54 28.38
N VAL A 130 0.50 -21.92 27.72
CA VAL A 130 0.43 -23.12 26.87
C VAL A 130 0.32 -22.71 25.39
N TYR A 131 1.24 -23.23 24.58
CA TYR A 131 1.37 -22.84 23.18
C TYR A 131 1.18 -24.03 22.23
N ASP A 132 0.46 -23.81 21.16
CA ASP A 132 0.44 -24.69 19.99
C ASP A 132 1.23 -24.02 18.85
N TRP A 133 2.47 -24.44 18.67
CA TRP A 133 3.34 -23.91 17.62
C TRP A 133 3.07 -24.47 16.23
N SER A 134 2.12 -25.38 16.10
CA SER A 134 1.61 -25.87 14.80
C SER A 134 0.46 -25.02 14.27
N ALA A 135 -0.03 -24.06 15.05
CA ALA A 135 -1.09 -23.13 14.66
C ALA A 135 -0.64 -22.24 13.49
N ASP A 136 -1.62 -21.72 12.74
CA ASP A 136 -1.44 -20.83 11.59
C ASP A 136 -0.45 -21.35 10.53
N PRO A 137 -0.66 -22.57 10.00
CA PRO A 137 0.27 -23.19 9.04
C PRO A 137 0.44 -22.37 7.76
N GLY A 138 -0.63 -21.70 7.28
CA GLY A 138 -0.60 -20.83 6.11
C GLY A 138 0.26 -19.58 6.34
N GLY A 139 -0.01 -18.84 7.43
CA GLY A 139 0.79 -17.65 7.79
C GLY A 139 2.25 -18.00 8.00
N MET A 140 2.53 -19.08 8.73
CA MET A 140 3.89 -19.58 8.96
C MET A 140 4.60 -20.01 7.68
N ARG A 141 3.87 -20.59 6.70
CA ARG A 141 4.42 -20.94 5.39
C ARG A 141 4.95 -19.71 4.65
N PHE A 142 4.13 -18.67 4.54
CA PHE A 142 4.54 -17.46 3.81
C PHE A 142 5.55 -16.61 4.58
N LEU A 143 5.55 -16.65 5.91
CA LEU A 143 6.59 -16.03 6.72
C LEU A 143 7.96 -16.72 6.51
N ARG A 144 7.98 -18.06 6.41
CA ARG A 144 9.20 -18.80 6.04
C ARG A 144 9.68 -18.46 4.63
N LEU A 145 8.78 -18.40 3.65
CA LEU A 145 9.09 -18.01 2.28
C LEU A 145 9.66 -16.58 2.21
N ALA A 146 9.07 -15.61 2.94
CA ALA A 146 9.61 -14.25 3.02
C ALA A 146 11.05 -14.25 3.57
N ARG A 147 11.33 -15.01 4.64
CA ARG A 147 12.68 -15.20 5.18
C ARG A 147 13.62 -15.85 4.16
N GLU A 148 13.19 -16.90 3.46
CA GLU A 148 14.00 -17.62 2.47
C GLU A 148 14.39 -16.75 1.29
N HIS A 149 13.51 -15.82 0.88
CA HIS A 149 13.79 -14.78 -0.11
C HIS A 149 14.64 -13.62 0.45
N GLY A 150 14.97 -13.64 1.75
CA GLY A 150 15.81 -12.60 2.37
C GLY A 150 15.10 -11.26 2.54
N VAL A 151 13.78 -11.25 2.77
CA VAL A 151 13.04 -10.02 3.12
C VAL A 151 13.62 -9.45 4.41
N PRO A 152 14.18 -8.22 4.38
CA PRO A 152 14.96 -7.70 5.51
C PRO A 152 14.10 -7.24 6.69
N ILE A 153 12.85 -6.87 6.47
CA ILE A 153 11.94 -6.39 7.51
C ILE A 153 10.75 -7.34 7.62
N LEU A 154 10.70 -8.09 8.71
CA LEU A 154 9.55 -8.92 9.07
C LEU A 154 8.91 -8.31 10.31
N THR A 155 7.65 -7.89 10.18
CA THR A 155 6.87 -7.27 11.24
C THR A 155 5.75 -8.20 11.68
N GLY A 156 5.66 -8.51 12.98
CA GLY A 156 4.47 -9.15 13.53
C GLY A 156 3.47 -8.08 13.95
N PHE A 157 2.26 -8.08 13.40
CA PHE A 157 1.18 -7.20 13.83
C PHE A 157 -0.01 -8.00 14.36
N VAL A 158 -0.85 -7.38 15.18
CA VAL A 158 -1.93 -8.06 15.91
C VAL A 158 -3.23 -7.31 15.70
N ASN A 159 -4.21 -7.97 15.09
CA ASN A 159 -5.59 -7.45 15.03
C ASN A 159 -6.29 -7.61 16.36
N SER A 160 -6.15 -8.76 17.02
CA SER A 160 -6.73 -9.02 18.34
C SER A 160 -5.80 -9.87 19.20
N ALA A 161 -5.79 -9.60 20.49
CA ALA A 161 -5.22 -10.52 21.48
C ALA A 161 -6.02 -11.83 21.50
N PRO A 162 -5.43 -12.96 21.97
CA PRO A 162 -6.16 -14.17 22.26
C PRO A 162 -7.38 -13.91 23.18
N PRO A 163 -8.49 -14.66 23.06
CA PRO A 163 -9.76 -14.38 23.75
C PRO A 163 -9.64 -14.28 25.28
N SER A 164 -8.73 -15.02 25.89
CA SER A 164 -8.47 -14.97 27.34
C SER A 164 -7.93 -13.63 27.83
N LEU A 165 -7.47 -12.76 26.91
CA LEU A 165 -6.87 -11.46 27.21
C LEU A 165 -7.76 -10.28 26.75
N THR A 166 -8.97 -10.58 26.27
CA THR A 166 -9.95 -9.56 25.84
C THR A 166 -11.14 -9.47 26.79
N THR A 167 -11.70 -8.28 26.94
CA THR A 167 -12.78 -7.98 27.90
C THR A 167 -14.07 -8.76 27.67
N ASN A 168 -14.30 -9.26 26.46
CA ASN A 168 -15.50 -10.00 26.07
C ASN A 168 -15.23 -11.49 25.77
N GLY A 169 -13.98 -11.96 25.95
CA GLY A 169 -13.61 -13.34 25.66
C GLY A 169 -13.68 -13.72 24.18
N LYS A 170 -13.58 -12.74 23.26
CA LYS A 170 -13.64 -12.92 21.80
C LYS A 170 -12.45 -12.25 21.13
N SER A 171 -12.17 -12.66 19.91
CA SER A 171 -11.16 -12.03 19.03
C SER A 171 -11.71 -10.84 18.24
N CYS A 172 -12.88 -10.31 18.60
CA CYS A 172 -13.52 -9.17 17.96
C CYS A 172 -14.44 -8.42 18.92
N GLY A 173 -14.64 -7.12 18.72
CA GLY A 173 -15.61 -6.31 19.46
C GLY A 173 -15.26 -6.05 20.92
N GLY A 174 -14.11 -6.50 21.40
CA GLY A 174 -13.63 -6.31 22.77
C GLY A 174 -12.51 -5.27 22.86
N GLN A 175 -11.95 -5.19 24.08
CA GLN A 175 -10.76 -4.40 24.37
C GLN A 175 -9.71 -5.29 25.03
N LEU A 176 -8.44 -4.92 24.96
CA LEU A 176 -7.41 -5.55 25.76
C LEU A 176 -7.72 -5.30 27.26
N ILE A 177 -7.71 -6.38 28.06
CA ILE A 177 -7.91 -6.26 29.52
C ILE A 177 -6.75 -5.45 30.13
N PRO A 178 -7.02 -4.33 30.82
CA PRO A 178 -5.96 -3.46 31.33
C PRO A 178 -5.00 -4.13 32.32
N SER A 179 -5.47 -5.12 33.08
CA SER A 179 -4.61 -5.89 34.02
C SER A 179 -3.71 -6.90 33.33
N ASP A 180 -3.95 -7.19 32.05
CA ASP A 180 -3.31 -8.29 31.33
C ASP A 180 -2.27 -7.82 30.29
N GLU A 181 -1.93 -6.51 30.26
CA GLU A 181 -0.90 -5.97 29.35
C GLU A 181 0.43 -6.71 29.49
N ALA A 182 0.81 -7.10 30.72
CA ALA A 182 2.04 -7.85 30.96
C ALA A 182 1.98 -9.29 30.39
N ALA A 183 0.84 -9.97 30.56
CA ALA A 183 0.63 -11.32 30.01
C ALA A 183 0.58 -11.30 28.48
N TYR A 184 -0.12 -10.33 27.90
CA TYR A 184 -0.18 -10.10 26.46
C TYR A 184 1.21 -9.82 25.87
N SER A 185 1.96 -8.93 26.51
CA SER A 185 3.32 -8.58 26.07
C SER A 185 4.28 -9.77 26.18
N ALA A 186 4.15 -10.58 27.23
CA ALA A 186 4.93 -11.80 27.39
C ALA A 186 4.63 -12.83 26.30
N TYR A 187 3.36 -12.95 25.89
CA TYR A 187 2.93 -13.77 24.75
C TYR A 187 3.60 -13.33 23.45
N LEU A 188 3.52 -12.04 23.09
CA LEU A 188 4.12 -11.53 21.84
C LEU A 188 5.65 -11.68 21.83
N ALA A 189 6.30 -11.42 22.96
CA ALA A 189 7.76 -11.62 23.08
C ALA A 189 8.14 -13.11 22.97
N GLU A 190 7.31 -14.02 23.47
CA GLU A 190 7.52 -15.46 23.34
C GLU A 190 7.33 -15.93 21.91
N VAL A 191 6.32 -15.43 21.17
CA VAL A 191 6.16 -15.68 19.74
C VAL A 191 7.43 -15.26 18.99
N ALA A 192 7.90 -14.02 19.17
CA ALA A 192 9.11 -13.55 18.52
C ALA A 192 10.34 -14.41 18.86
N ARG A 193 10.51 -14.80 20.14
CA ARG A 193 11.59 -15.65 20.61
C ARG A 193 11.53 -17.04 19.96
N HIS A 194 10.34 -17.66 19.96
CA HIS A 194 10.15 -19.01 19.42
C HIS A 194 10.44 -19.03 17.91
N LEU A 195 9.84 -18.13 17.13
CA LEU A 195 10.07 -18.06 15.68
C LEU A 195 11.55 -17.93 15.34
N ARG A 196 12.31 -17.17 16.12
CA ARG A 196 13.75 -17.06 15.90
C ARG A 196 14.49 -18.34 16.27
N SER A 197 14.18 -18.95 17.41
CA SER A 197 14.92 -20.11 17.91
C SER A 197 14.58 -21.42 17.19
N ALA A 198 13.32 -21.62 16.80
CA ALA A 198 12.83 -22.84 16.17
C ALA A 198 12.85 -22.77 14.64
N ASP A 199 12.44 -21.63 14.06
CA ASP A 199 12.26 -21.48 12.62
C ASP A 199 13.37 -20.62 11.97
N GLY A 200 14.25 -19.99 12.74
CA GLY A 200 15.27 -19.06 12.23
C GLY A 200 14.67 -17.76 11.66
N ILE A 201 13.42 -17.43 12.04
CA ILE A 201 12.70 -16.25 11.57
C ILE A 201 12.87 -15.13 12.58
N THR A 202 13.41 -14.00 12.18
CA THR A 202 13.56 -12.83 13.03
C THR A 202 12.46 -11.81 12.72
N LEU A 203 11.44 -11.71 13.57
CA LEU A 203 10.54 -10.57 13.55
C LEU A 203 11.30 -9.35 14.08
N SER A 204 11.64 -8.43 13.20
CA SER A 204 12.41 -7.22 13.55
C SER A 204 11.58 -6.21 14.32
N TYR A 205 10.26 -6.24 14.10
CA TYR A 205 9.30 -5.34 14.74
C TYR A 205 8.05 -6.10 15.18
N ILE A 206 7.46 -5.63 16.28
CA ILE A 206 6.15 -6.07 16.77
C ILE A 206 5.26 -4.85 16.92
N SER A 207 4.09 -4.91 16.29
CA SER A 207 2.99 -3.98 16.51
C SER A 207 1.96 -4.66 17.43
N PRO A 208 1.78 -4.17 18.67
CA PRO A 208 0.91 -4.84 19.64
C PRO A 208 -0.58 -4.52 19.45
N MET A 209 -0.92 -3.62 18.56
CA MET A 209 -2.29 -3.19 18.30
C MET A 209 -2.41 -2.75 16.85
N ASN A 210 -3.52 -3.09 16.22
CA ASN A 210 -3.90 -2.64 14.89
C ASN A 210 -5.23 -1.92 14.99
N GLU A 211 -5.30 -0.70 14.46
CA GLU A 211 -6.48 0.17 14.54
C GLU A 211 -7.10 0.20 15.96
N PRO A 212 -6.33 0.59 16.98
CA PRO A 212 -6.74 0.49 18.38
C PRO A 212 -7.95 1.38 18.74
N ASP A 213 -8.33 2.25 17.84
CA ASP A 213 -9.52 3.08 17.84
C ASP A 213 -10.80 2.31 17.40
N ASN A 214 -10.64 1.11 16.79
CA ASN A 214 -11.73 0.28 16.28
C ASN A 214 -11.68 -1.14 16.85
N SER A 215 -12.74 -1.57 17.51
CA SER A 215 -12.86 -2.95 18.04
C SER A 215 -13.35 -3.95 17.00
N PHE A 216 -13.76 -3.49 15.81
CA PHE A 216 -14.46 -4.31 14.81
C PHE A 216 -15.66 -5.07 15.38
N GLY A 217 -16.55 -4.34 16.07
CA GLY A 217 -17.69 -4.88 16.82
C GLY A 217 -18.73 -5.65 16.00
N SER A 218 -18.74 -5.50 14.66
CA SER A 218 -19.53 -6.33 13.75
C SER A 218 -19.02 -7.78 13.66
N CYS A 219 -17.78 -8.02 14.12
CA CYS A 219 -17.12 -9.33 14.10
C CYS A 219 -16.99 -9.98 12.71
N GLY A 220 -16.95 -9.18 11.64
CA GLY A 220 -16.62 -9.66 10.29
C GLY A 220 -15.14 -10.01 10.14
N GLN A 221 -14.32 -9.60 11.09
CA GLN A 221 -12.88 -9.88 11.19
C GLN A 221 -12.42 -9.76 12.64
N GLU A 222 -11.19 -10.14 12.91
CA GLU A 222 -10.54 -9.86 14.20
C GLU A 222 -10.36 -8.36 14.43
N GLY A 223 -10.45 -7.95 15.69
CA GLY A 223 -10.17 -6.58 16.10
C GLY A 223 -10.33 -6.36 17.60
N MET A 224 -9.47 -5.51 18.15
CA MET A 224 -9.41 -5.23 19.58
C MET A 224 -9.10 -3.75 19.81
N ALA A 225 -9.99 -3.05 20.51
CA ALA A 225 -9.70 -1.67 20.90
C ALA A 225 -8.66 -1.61 22.02
N VAL A 226 -7.80 -0.59 21.95
CA VAL A 226 -6.88 -0.19 23.01
C VAL A 226 -7.06 1.30 23.24
N PRO A 227 -7.80 1.71 24.29
CA PRO A 227 -8.04 3.11 24.58
C PRO A 227 -6.76 3.92 24.68
N VAL A 228 -6.78 5.19 24.26
CA VAL A 228 -5.59 6.06 24.23
C VAL A 228 -4.83 6.07 25.57
N GLY A 229 -5.58 6.11 26.69
CA GLY A 229 -4.99 6.07 28.04
C GLY A 229 -4.27 4.77 28.40
N GLN A 230 -4.48 3.68 27.65
CA GLN A 230 -3.85 2.37 27.87
C GLN A 230 -2.63 2.15 26.98
N ARG A 231 -2.52 2.84 25.82
CA ARG A 231 -1.47 2.56 24.82
C ARG A 231 -0.05 2.68 25.37
N ALA A 232 0.20 3.68 26.22
CA ALA A 232 1.50 3.82 26.89
C ALA A 232 1.88 2.58 27.73
N ALA A 233 0.94 2.03 28.48
CA ALA A 233 1.16 0.84 29.32
C ALA A 233 1.46 -0.40 28.48
N VAL A 234 0.72 -0.61 27.37
CA VAL A 234 0.95 -1.70 26.42
C VAL A 234 2.35 -1.59 25.79
N VAL A 235 2.71 -0.41 25.27
CA VAL A 235 4.03 -0.18 24.65
C VAL A 235 5.16 -0.41 25.65
N GLN A 236 5.02 0.09 26.89
CA GLN A 236 6.03 -0.12 27.94
C GLN A 236 6.14 -1.58 28.37
N ALA A 237 5.02 -2.29 28.49
CA ALA A 237 5.00 -3.71 28.85
C ALA A 237 5.69 -4.55 27.77
N LEU A 238 5.32 -4.31 26.48
CA LEU A 238 5.94 -5.03 25.36
C LEU A 238 7.44 -4.69 25.24
N GLY A 239 7.82 -3.42 25.36
CA GLY A 239 9.23 -3.02 25.31
C GLY A 239 10.07 -3.74 26.37
N ARG A 240 9.57 -3.89 27.59
CA ARG A 240 10.23 -4.69 28.66
C ARG A 240 10.29 -6.17 28.31
N ALA A 241 9.17 -6.74 27.87
CA ALA A 241 9.11 -8.17 27.54
C ALA A 241 10.06 -8.53 26.37
N LEU A 242 10.12 -7.69 25.33
CA LEU A 242 11.05 -7.87 24.21
C LEU A 242 12.51 -7.74 24.65
N ARG A 243 12.86 -6.71 25.44
CA ARG A 243 14.22 -6.57 25.98
C ARG A 243 14.68 -7.85 26.69
N ASP A 244 13.79 -8.47 27.46
CA ASP A 244 14.14 -9.60 28.33
C ASP A 244 14.12 -10.95 27.57
N ARG A 245 13.30 -11.10 26.52
CA ARG A 245 13.09 -12.39 25.83
C ARG A 245 13.48 -12.40 24.34
N ALA A 246 13.32 -11.27 23.65
CA ALA A 246 13.55 -11.13 22.21
C ALA A 246 14.21 -9.77 21.88
N PRO A 247 15.42 -9.49 22.39
CA PRO A 247 16.05 -8.15 22.29
C PRO A 247 16.40 -7.71 20.87
N PHE A 248 16.21 -8.57 19.89
CA PHE A 248 16.35 -8.30 18.48
C PHE A 248 15.09 -7.65 17.86
N ALA A 249 13.93 -7.74 18.54
CA ALA A 249 12.67 -7.16 18.07
C ALA A 249 12.42 -5.81 18.75
N ARG A 250 11.77 -4.90 18.05
CA ARG A 250 11.46 -3.53 18.48
C ARG A 250 9.95 -3.28 18.37
N VAL A 251 9.44 -2.34 19.14
CA VAL A 251 8.01 -1.96 19.10
C VAL A 251 7.81 -0.89 18.02
N ILE A 252 6.78 -1.05 17.20
CA ILE A 252 6.17 0.04 16.42
C ILE A 252 4.74 0.26 16.92
N ALA A 253 4.25 1.48 16.87
CA ALA A 253 2.92 1.87 17.36
C ALA A 253 2.50 3.26 16.81
N ASP A 254 1.18 3.61 16.78
CA ASP A 254 0.11 2.81 17.39
C ASP A 254 -0.85 2.20 16.35
N GLU A 255 -0.57 2.43 15.04
CA GLU A 255 -1.35 1.91 13.90
C GLU A 255 -2.83 2.36 13.93
N SER A 256 -3.09 3.60 14.39
CA SER A 256 -4.43 4.22 14.28
C SER A 256 -4.88 4.25 12.82
N SER A 257 -6.17 3.96 12.59
CA SER A 257 -6.75 3.82 11.24
C SER A 257 -6.76 5.11 10.43
N LEU A 258 -6.85 6.28 11.11
CA LEU A 258 -6.98 7.59 10.49
C LEU A 258 -5.82 8.51 10.95
N ALA A 259 -4.87 8.77 10.03
CA ALA A 259 -3.66 9.53 10.38
C ALA A 259 -3.96 10.94 10.90
N ALA A 260 -4.82 11.69 10.23
CA ALA A 260 -5.12 13.07 10.59
C ALA A 260 -6.13 13.19 11.73
N PHE A 261 -7.07 12.24 11.86
CA PHE A 261 -8.19 12.37 12.80
C PHE A 261 -7.99 11.61 14.11
N GLN A 262 -7.11 10.61 14.13
CA GLN A 262 -6.83 9.79 15.31
C GLN A 262 -5.36 9.81 15.68
N PHE A 263 -4.48 9.37 14.81
CA PHE A 263 -3.04 9.33 15.09
C PHE A 263 -2.48 10.71 15.48
N LEU A 264 -2.74 11.75 14.69
CA LEU A 264 -2.23 13.09 14.95
C LEU A 264 -2.63 13.66 16.32
N PRO A 265 -3.91 13.63 16.76
CA PRO A 265 -4.31 14.12 18.08
C PRO A 265 -4.01 13.16 19.23
N GLU A 266 -3.82 11.86 18.99
CA GLU A 266 -3.70 10.84 20.04
C GLU A 266 -2.25 10.54 20.43
N ILE A 267 -1.30 10.54 19.48
CA ILE A 267 0.13 10.36 19.77
C ILE A 267 0.63 11.30 20.89
N PRO A 268 0.31 12.61 20.88
CA PRO A 268 0.71 13.52 21.96
C PRO A 268 0.15 13.20 23.34
N GLN A 269 -0.85 12.32 23.45
CA GLN A 269 -1.49 11.98 24.72
C GLN A 269 -0.79 10.80 25.42
N TRP A 270 -0.31 9.81 24.66
CA TRP A 270 0.25 8.60 25.25
C TRP A 270 1.78 8.49 25.09
N LEU A 271 2.36 8.96 24.00
CA LEU A 271 3.80 8.82 23.76
C LEU A 271 4.69 9.57 24.77
N PRO A 272 4.32 10.80 25.22
CA PRO A 272 5.09 11.55 26.23
C PRO A 272 5.01 10.98 27.65
N VAL A 273 4.15 9.99 27.91
CA VAL A 273 4.09 9.34 29.23
C VAL A 273 5.50 8.85 29.61
N PRO A 274 6.02 9.19 30.82
CA PRO A 274 7.40 8.92 31.18
C PRO A 274 7.82 7.47 30.95
N GLY A 275 8.90 7.30 30.18
CA GLY A 275 9.47 5.99 29.88
C GLY A 275 8.84 5.25 28.70
N THR A 276 7.93 5.87 27.93
CA THR A 276 7.26 5.24 26.77
C THR A 276 8.07 5.39 25.47
N ALA A 277 8.42 6.60 25.08
CA ALA A 277 9.01 6.89 23.78
C ALA A 277 10.31 6.09 23.47
N LYS A 278 11.10 5.78 24.48
CA LYS A 278 12.34 4.98 24.34
C LYS A 278 12.12 3.57 23.79
N TRP A 279 10.89 3.05 23.85
CA TRP A 279 10.55 1.71 23.36
C TRP A 279 10.07 1.73 21.91
N VAL A 280 9.57 2.87 21.43
CA VAL A 280 9.02 3.01 20.07
C VAL A 280 10.15 3.19 19.07
N ALA A 281 10.19 2.33 18.06
CA ALA A 281 11.16 2.38 16.99
C ALA A 281 10.70 3.26 15.82
N ALA A 282 9.40 3.23 15.53
CA ALA A 282 8.74 4.05 14.53
C ALA A 282 7.29 4.34 14.98
N LEU A 283 6.78 5.48 14.60
CA LEU A 283 5.37 5.83 14.74
C LEU A 283 4.65 5.31 13.49
N ALA A 284 3.85 4.27 13.67
CA ALA A 284 3.12 3.58 12.60
C ALA A 284 1.67 4.06 12.54
N HIS A 285 1.15 4.30 11.35
CA HIS A 285 -0.21 4.78 11.10
C HIS A 285 -0.78 4.21 9.81
N HIS A 286 -2.11 4.33 9.65
CA HIS A 286 -2.85 4.10 8.42
C HIS A 286 -3.41 5.42 7.88
N THR A 287 -3.82 5.47 6.62
CA THR A 287 -4.32 6.68 5.96
C THR A 287 -5.71 6.46 5.33
N TYR A 288 -6.58 5.69 6.00
CA TYR A 288 -7.91 5.33 5.48
C TYR A 288 -8.91 6.48 5.34
N GLU A 289 -8.61 7.67 5.86
CA GLU A 289 -9.34 8.90 5.56
C GLU A 289 -8.95 9.50 4.21
N TYR A 290 -7.89 9.01 3.55
CA TYR A 290 -7.31 9.58 2.34
C TYR A 290 -7.03 11.08 2.53
N PRO A 291 -6.02 11.44 3.34
CA PRO A 291 -5.82 12.81 3.82
C PRO A 291 -5.52 13.76 2.67
N THR A 292 -5.98 14.99 2.80
CA THR A 292 -5.50 16.10 1.95
C THR A 292 -4.03 16.40 2.24
N ASP A 293 -3.31 17.04 1.32
CA ASP A 293 -1.92 17.44 1.53
C ASP A 293 -1.72 18.28 2.80
N ALA A 294 -2.69 19.13 3.15
CA ALA A 294 -2.63 19.92 4.37
C ALA A 294 -2.74 19.04 5.64
N GLN A 295 -3.58 18.01 5.61
CA GLN A 295 -3.69 17.02 6.70
C GLN A 295 -2.44 16.14 6.77
N ALA A 296 -1.94 15.66 5.64
CA ALA A 296 -0.69 14.92 5.53
C ALA A 296 0.50 15.70 6.09
N ALA A 297 0.64 16.98 5.71
CA ALA A 297 1.68 17.87 6.24
C ALA A 297 1.56 18.10 7.76
N ALA A 298 0.33 18.09 8.31
CA ALA A 298 0.13 18.15 9.75
C ALA A 298 0.61 16.87 10.45
N VAL A 299 0.35 15.70 9.89
CA VAL A 299 0.85 14.40 10.41
C VAL A 299 2.38 14.37 10.42
N ALA A 300 3.03 14.89 9.39
CA ALA A 300 4.50 14.99 9.28
C ALA A 300 5.16 15.67 10.51
N THR A 301 4.44 16.59 11.16
CA THR A 301 4.96 17.30 12.34
C THR A 301 5.27 16.37 13.52
N LEU A 302 4.62 15.20 13.60
CA LEU A 302 4.85 14.24 14.67
C LEU A 302 6.26 13.63 14.61
N GLY A 303 6.73 13.27 13.41
CA GLY A 303 8.08 12.77 13.20
C GLY A 303 9.14 13.75 13.73
N THR A 304 9.02 15.03 13.35
CA THR A 304 9.91 16.09 13.81
C THR A 304 9.78 16.33 15.31
N ARG A 305 8.53 16.39 15.83
CA ARG A 305 8.26 16.67 17.24
C ARG A 305 8.85 15.63 18.18
N PHE A 306 8.78 14.36 17.82
CA PHE A 306 9.21 13.26 18.67
C PHE A 306 10.56 12.66 18.28
N GLY A 307 11.13 13.05 17.15
CA GLY A 307 12.41 12.55 16.63
C GLY A 307 12.33 11.06 16.27
N LEU A 308 11.17 10.58 15.81
CA LEU A 308 10.92 9.20 15.42
C LEU A 308 10.54 9.13 13.94
N PRO A 309 10.96 8.07 13.20
CA PRO A 309 10.49 7.84 11.85
C PRO A 309 8.98 7.59 11.84
N LEU A 310 8.33 8.02 10.76
CA LEU A 310 6.93 7.73 10.47
C LEU A 310 6.87 6.57 9.47
N TRP A 311 5.92 5.66 9.68
CA TRP A 311 5.65 4.50 8.83
C TRP A 311 4.17 4.45 8.46
N MET A 312 3.85 4.50 7.19
CA MET A 312 2.52 4.15 6.70
C MET A 312 2.47 2.63 6.54
N THR A 313 1.73 1.95 7.42
CA THR A 313 1.77 0.50 7.56
C THR A 313 0.57 -0.20 6.97
N GLU A 314 -0.48 0.55 6.59
CA GLU A 314 -1.65 -0.04 5.95
C GLU A 314 -2.51 0.99 5.21
N ILE A 315 -2.86 0.69 3.97
CA ILE A 315 -3.83 1.39 3.14
C ILE A 315 -4.35 0.49 2.03
N CYS A 316 -5.62 0.62 1.64
CA CYS A 316 -6.21 0.01 0.45
C CYS A 316 -7.54 0.65 0.05
N CYS A 317 -8.25 -0.10 -0.76
CA CYS A 317 -9.71 -0.15 -0.92
C CYS A 317 -10.33 1.12 -1.49
N TYR A 318 -9.57 1.80 -2.35
CA TYR A 318 -10.05 2.92 -3.12
C TYR A 318 -11.18 2.55 -4.09
N ASP A 319 -12.28 3.30 -4.08
CA ASP A 319 -13.40 3.15 -5.04
C ASP A 319 -13.73 4.45 -5.79
N GLY A 320 -13.08 5.57 -5.46
CA GLY A 320 -13.38 6.88 -6.03
C GLY A 320 -12.98 7.01 -7.48
N ARG A 321 -13.77 7.79 -8.22
CA ARG A 321 -13.48 8.26 -9.57
C ARG A 321 -13.63 9.78 -9.59
N GLY A 322 -12.57 10.48 -9.98
CA GLY A 322 -12.55 11.94 -9.96
C GLY A 322 -12.01 12.52 -8.65
N PRO A 323 -12.38 13.75 -8.28
CA PRO A 323 -11.75 14.48 -7.18
C PRO A 323 -12.11 13.99 -5.77
N LEU A 324 -13.10 13.10 -5.63
CA LEU A 324 -13.50 12.53 -4.36
C LEU A 324 -13.06 11.07 -4.30
N VAL A 325 -12.04 10.82 -3.52
CA VAL A 325 -11.55 9.47 -3.20
C VAL A 325 -12.29 8.99 -1.96
N GLY A 326 -12.73 7.73 -1.97
CA GLY A 326 -13.43 7.14 -0.84
C GLY A 326 -13.09 5.67 -0.68
N PHE A 327 -13.30 5.18 0.54
CA PHE A 327 -13.28 3.77 0.85
C PHE A 327 -14.55 3.12 0.32
N GLY A 328 -14.43 2.07 -0.51
CA GLY A 328 -15.60 1.45 -1.08
C GLY A 328 -15.36 0.18 -1.87
N GLN A 329 -16.44 -0.31 -2.44
CA GLN A 329 -16.51 -1.60 -3.10
C GLN A 329 -16.28 -1.48 -4.59
N GLN A 330 -15.12 -1.93 -5.06
CA GLN A 330 -14.87 -2.27 -6.47
C GLN A 330 -13.59 -3.08 -6.60
N TYR A 331 -13.44 -3.82 -7.68
CA TYR A 331 -12.19 -4.39 -8.17
C TYR A 331 -11.78 -3.66 -9.44
N ASP A 332 -10.63 -3.02 -9.44
CA ASP A 332 -10.07 -2.35 -10.62
C ASP A 332 -8.61 -2.79 -10.84
N PRO A 333 -8.34 -3.68 -11.81
CA PRO A 333 -6.98 -4.12 -12.12
C PRO A 333 -6.20 -3.14 -13.00
N THR A 334 -6.79 -1.99 -13.38
CA THR A 334 -6.28 -1.09 -14.41
C THR A 334 -5.33 -0.02 -13.85
N MET A 335 -4.79 0.81 -14.76
CA MET A 335 -3.94 1.95 -14.39
C MET A 335 -4.66 3.01 -13.54
N THR A 336 -5.99 3.11 -13.57
CA THR A 336 -6.71 4.04 -12.69
C THR A 336 -6.37 3.77 -11.23
N SER A 337 -6.50 2.51 -10.81
CA SER A 337 -6.15 2.10 -9.44
C SER A 337 -4.62 2.05 -9.22
N GLY A 338 -3.85 1.76 -10.27
CA GLY A 338 -2.38 1.80 -10.20
C GLY A 338 -1.84 3.22 -9.97
N LEU A 339 -2.38 4.22 -10.65
CA LEU A 339 -1.99 5.62 -10.47
C LEU A 339 -2.40 6.14 -9.09
N TRP A 340 -3.61 5.82 -8.65
CA TRP A 340 -4.02 6.16 -7.28
C TRP A 340 -3.02 5.61 -6.23
N LEU A 341 -2.56 4.36 -6.38
CA LEU A 341 -1.52 3.83 -5.49
C LEU A 341 -0.22 4.64 -5.59
N ALA A 342 0.19 5.04 -6.81
CA ALA A 342 1.41 5.82 -6.98
C ALA A 342 1.31 7.21 -6.33
N ASP A 343 0.15 7.86 -6.45
CA ASP A 343 -0.13 9.17 -5.83
C ASP A 343 -0.18 9.06 -4.30
N THR A 344 -0.76 7.97 -3.77
CA THR A 344 -0.75 7.67 -2.33
C THR A 344 0.69 7.48 -1.84
N ILE A 345 1.50 6.67 -2.52
CA ILE A 345 2.93 6.51 -2.17
C ILE A 345 3.66 7.85 -2.21
N TYR A 346 3.38 8.68 -3.21
CA TYR A 346 3.98 10.00 -3.30
C TYR A 346 3.61 10.88 -2.11
N GLN A 347 2.33 10.95 -1.74
CA GLN A 347 1.85 11.75 -0.61
C GLN A 347 2.48 11.27 0.72
N ASP A 348 2.47 9.97 0.98
CA ASP A 348 3.03 9.41 2.21
C ASP A 348 4.54 9.68 2.30
N ILE A 349 5.29 9.44 1.22
CA ILE A 349 6.75 9.61 1.24
C ILE A 349 7.16 11.08 1.10
N ALA A 350 6.51 11.89 0.23
CA ALA A 350 6.94 13.25 -0.03
C ALA A 350 6.36 14.26 0.94
N VAL A 351 5.11 14.10 1.37
CA VAL A 351 4.37 15.09 2.20
C VAL A 351 4.39 14.68 3.67
N ILE A 352 4.01 13.45 4.02
CA ILE A 352 4.10 12.96 5.40
C ILE A 352 5.55 12.72 5.80
N GLY A 353 6.36 12.19 4.90
CA GLY A 353 7.76 11.88 5.17
C GLY A 353 7.96 10.47 5.72
N ASP A 354 7.03 9.57 5.42
CA ASP A 354 7.14 8.17 5.80
C ASP A 354 8.40 7.52 5.25
N SER A 355 9.07 6.73 6.06
CA SER A 355 10.24 5.96 5.67
C SER A 355 9.90 4.52 5.25
N GLN A 356 8.69 4.07 5.55
CA GLN A 356 8.12 2.79 5.15
C GLN A 356 6.73 2.97 4.57
N PHE A 357 6.39 2.14 3.58
CA PHE A 357 5.05 2.04 2.99
C PHE A 357 4.66 0.57 2.85
N ASP A 358 3.59 0.14 3.52
CA ASP A 358 3.05 -1.21 3.41
C ASP A 358 1.60 -1.18 2.91
N TRP A 359 1.33 -1.94 1.85
CA TRP A 359 0.01 -2.08 1.26
C TRP A 359 -0.82 -3.13 1.99
N TRP A 360 -2.10 -2.87 2.22
CA TRP A 360 -3.08 -3.86 2.60
C TRP A 360 -3.81 -4.36 1.34
N THR A 361 -3.65 -5.56 0.88
CA THR A 361 -2.89 -6.74 1.30
C THR A 361 -2.13 -7.32 0.10
N ALA A 362 -1.18 -8.23 0.28
CA ALA A 362 -0.44 -8.76 -0.87
C ALA A 362 -1.33 -9.54 -1.85
N LEU A 363 -2.25 -10.37 -1.35
CA LEU A 363 -3.21 -11.12 -2.17
C LEU A 363 -4.64 -10.95 -1.64
N SER A 364 -5.62 -11.16 -2.54
CA SER A 364 -7.04 -11.14 -2.21
C SER A 364 -7.85 -12.09 -3.08
N SER A 365 -8.93 -12.62 -2.52
CA SER A 365 -9.95 -13.36 -3.27
C SER A 365 -11.11 -12.48 -3.76
N GLN A 366 -11.07 -11.18 -3.49
CA GLN A 366 -12.19 -10.26 -3.70
C GLN A 366 -12.29 -9.75 -5.15
N LEU A 367 -12.27 -10.67 -6.13
CA LEU A 367 -12.50 -10.35 -7.55
C LEU A 367 -13.93 -9.83 -7.81
N GLY A 368 -14.90 -10.27 -6.99
CA GLY A 368 -16.31 -9.97 -7.18
C GLY A 368 -16.96 -10.65 -8.39
N CYS A 369 -16.30 -11.61 -9.01
CA CYS A 369 -16.75 -12.40 -10.15
C CYS A 369 -16.08 -13.78 -10.15
N ASP A 370 -16.60 -14.68 -10.96
CA ASP A 370 -16.06 -16.03 -11.16
C ASP A 370 -15.15 -16.07 -12.40
N PRO A 371 -13.82 -16.21 -12.24
CA PRO A 371 -12.88 -16.17 -13.35
C PRO A 371 -12.91 -17.45 -14.24
N VAL A 372 -13.49 -18.54 -13.76
CA VAL A 372 -13.68 -19.77 -14.56
C VAL A 372 -14.88 -19.60 -15.47
N ALA A 373 -16.02 -19.14 -14.93
CA ALA A 373 -17.22 -18.86 -15.70
C ALA A 373 -17.04 -17.66 -16.65
N GLN A 374 -16.30 -16.63 -16.24
CA GLN A 374 -16.06 -15.40 -17.00
C GLN A 374 -14.55 -15.10 -17.09
N ARG A 375 -13.88 -15.62 -18.11
CA ARG A 375 -12.42 -15.51 -18.27
C ARG A 375 -11.87 -14.09 -18.32
N SER A 376 -12.68 -13.10 -18.73
CA SER A 376 -12.29 -11.67 -18.74
C SER A 376 -12.35 -11.02 -17.35
N CYS A 377 -12.99 -11.66 -16.39
CA CYS A 377 -13.24 -11.15 -15.04
C CYS A 377 -11.98 -10.54 -14.38
N PRO A 378 -10.82 -11.22 -14.35
CA PRO A 378 -9.63 -10.67 -13.68
C PRO A 378 -9.00 -9.45 -14.39
N ALA A 379 -9.41 -9.16 -15.64
CA ALA A 379 -8.83 -8.09 -16.46
C ALA A 379 -9.70 -6.83 -16.53
N VAL A 380 -10.89 -6.85 -15.94
CA VAL A 380 -11.87 -5.76 -16.06
C VAL A 380 -12.35 -5.29 -14.69
N LEU A 381 -12.79 -4.03 -14.64
CA LEU A 381 -13.38 -3.44 -13.45
C LEU A 381 -14.66 -4.20 -13.05
N ASN A 382 -14.81 -4.48 -11.76
CA ASN A 382 -15.99 -5.11 -11.18
C ASN A 382 -16.43 -4.40 -9.90
N GLY A 383 -17.65 -3.86 -9.90
CA GLY A 383 -18.22 -3.13 -8.77
C GLY A 383 -18.55 -3.98 -7.55
N SER A 384 -18.51 -5.33 -7.65
CA SER A 384 -18.76 -6.24 -6.54
C SER A 384 -17.49 -6.75 -5.86
N GLY A 385 -16.33 -6.37 -6.33
CA GLY A 385 -15.04 -6.74 -5.76
C GLY A 385 -14.46 -5.65 -4.86
N TRP A 386 -13.18 -5.81 -4.46
CA TRP A 386 -12.45 -4.84 -3.65
C TRP A 386 -11.04 -4.60 -4.20
N ASN A 387 -10.52 -3.37 -4.06
CA ASN A 387 -9.17 -3.00 -4.44
C ASN A 387 -8.14 -3.22 -3.32
N ASP A 388 -8.27 -4.30 -2.56
CA ASP A 388 -7.40 -4.61 -1.43
C ASP A 388 -6.13 -5.36 -1.83
N GLY A 389 -6.16 -6.23 -2.86
CA GLY A 389 -5.01 -7.03 -3.27
C GLY A 389 -4.10 -6.36 -4.31
N LEU A 390 -2.80 -6.66 -4.24
CA LEU A 390 -1.87 -6.46 -5.36
C LEU A 390 -2.04 -7.56 -6.39
N LEU A 391 -2.17 -8.80 -5.90
CA LEU A 391 -2.46 -10.01 -6.64
C LEU A 391 -3.83 -10.54 -6.21
N TYR A 392 -4.46 -11.32 -7.09
CA TYR A 392 -5.74 -11.94 -6.79
C TYR A 392 -5.73 -13.42 -7.15
N TYR A 393 -6.64 -14.18 -6.51
CA TYR A 393 -6.89 -15.58 -6.79
C TYR A 393 -8.41 -15.84 -6.80
N ASP A 394 -8.79 -17.01 -7.30
CA ASP A 394 -10.18 -17.40 -7.42
C ASP A 394 -10.83 -17.64 -6.05
N PRO A 395 -11.93 -16.98 -5.69
CA PRO A 395 -12.64 -17.25 -4.44
C PRO A 395 -13.24 -18.66 -4.38
N HIS A 396 -13.44 -19.31 -5.52
CA HIS A 396 -14.04 -20.64 -5.66
C HIS A 396 -13.03 -21.77 -5.84
N TYR A 397 -11.72 -21.50 -5.66
CA TYR A 397 -10.62 -22.45 -5.89
C TYR A 397 -10.82 -23.83 -5.27
N ARG A 398 -11.56 -23.94 -4.14
CA ARG A 398 -11.85 -25.22 -3.48
C ARG A 398 -12.81 -26.09 -4.27
N SER A 399 -13.72 -25.50 -5.05
CA SER A 399 -14.74 -26.22 -5.80
C SER A 399 -14.40 -26.45 -7.27
N ASP A 400 -13.64 -25.53 -7.88
CA ASP A 400 -13.31 -25.59 -9.32
C ASP A 400 -11.84 -25.93 -9.60
N GLY A 401 -11.00 -25.95 -8.57
CA GLY A 401 -9.58 -26.27 -8.68
C GLY A 401 -8.75 -25.20 -9.40
N ASN A 402 -9.26 -23.98 -9.56
CA ASN A 402 -8.54 -22.90 -10.20
C ASN A 402 -7.56 -22.22 -9.23
N HIS A 403 -6.29 -22.55 -9.36
CA HIS A 403 -5.20 -21.98 -8.56
C HIS A 403 -4.42 -20.87 -9.31
N ALA A 404 -5.04 -20.23 -10.29
CA ALA A 404 -4.40 -19.12 -11.03
C ALA A 404 -4.22 -17.89 -10.14
N ILE A 405 -3.10 -17.18 -10.36
CA ILE A 405 -2.79 -15.91 -9.70
C ILE A 405 -2.89 -14.79 -10.73
N TYR A 406 -3.70 -13.79 -10.42
CA TYR A 406 -3.99 -12.66 -11.30
C TYR A 406 -3.28 -11.40 -10.79
N GLN A 407 -2.51 -10.75 -11.66
CA GLN A 407 -1.76 -9.54 -11.34
C GLN A 407 -2.58 -8.30 -11.73
N THR A 408 -2.53 -7.26 -10.88
CA THR A 408 -3.13 -5.95 -11.17
C THR A 408 -2.05 -4.94 -11.54
N LYS A 409 -2.46 -3.77 -12.07
CA LYS A 409 -1.52 -2.66 -12.28
C LYS A 409 -0.94 -2.13 -10.96
N ARG A 410 -1.67 -2.23 -9.84
CA ARG A 410 -1.12 -1.91 -8.51
C ARG A 410 0.12 -2.73 -8.17
N TYR A 411 0.12 -4.02 -8.48
CA TYR A 411 1.30 -4.87 -8.29
C TYR A 411 2.51 -4.33 -9.04
N SER A 412 2.36 -4.04 -10.33
CA SER A 412 3.45 -3.53 -11.16
C SER A 412 3.88 -2.11 -10.74
N VAL A 413 2.93 -1.26 -10.35
CA VAL A 413 3.20 0.11 -9.87
C VAL A 413 3.96 0.08 -8.55
N LEU A 414 3.55 -0.73 -7.57
CA LEU A 414 4.34 -0.88 -6.34
C LEU A 414 5.76 -1.35 -6.66
N GLY A 415 5.91 -2.23 -7.64
CA GLY A 415 7.20 -2.70 -8.12
C GLY A 415 8.09 -1.60 -8.73
N ASN A 416 7.51 -0.52 -9.29
CA ASN A 416 8.28 0.66 -9.71
C ASN A 416 9.00 1.34 -8.54
N PHE A 417 8.50 1.19 -7.32
CA PHE A 417 9.15 1.69 -6.11
C PHE A 417 9.97 0.60 -5.43
N SER A 418 9.34 -0.48 -4.98
CA SER A 418 9.93 -1.49 -4.08
C SER A 418 11.16 -2.20 -4.66
N ARG A 419 11.18 -2.44 -5.96
CA ARG A 419 12.25 -3.17 -6.64
C ARG A 419 13.53 -2.34 -6.73
N TYR A 420 13.42 -1.01 -6.78
CA TYR A 420 14.52 -0.08 -7.05
C TYR A 420 14.88 0.78 -5.84
N VAL A 421 13.90 1.18 -5.03
CA VAL A 421 14.14 1.92 -3.79
C VAL A 421 14.30 0.92 -2.64
N ARG A 422 15.54 0.62 -2.30
CA ARG A 422 15.87 -0.42 -1.31
C ARG A 422 16.10 0.19 0.08
N PRO A 423 15.97 -0.60 1.17
CA PRO A 423 16.29 -0.16 2.51
C PRO A 423 17.63 0.56 2.60
N GLY A 424 17.64 1.71 3.26
CA GLY A 424 18.81 2.56 3.38
C GLY A 424 18.98 3.61 2.27
N ALA A 425 18.14 3.60 1.22
CA ALA A 425 18.11 4.68 0.23
C ALA A 425 17.68 5.99 0.91
N VAL A 426 18.29 7.09 0.54
CA VAL A 426 17.99 8.43 1.08
C VAL A 426 17.21 9.21 0.06
N ARG A 427 16.04 9.71 0.44
CA ARG A 427 15.25 10.59 -0.43
C ARG A 427 15.89 11.98 -0.51
N HIS A 428 15.89 12.56 -1.69
CA HIS A 428 16.36 13.92 -1.95
C HIS A 428 15.22 14.80 -2.46
N LEU A 429 15.27 16.09 -2.11
CA LEU A 429 14.28 17.07 -2.56
C LEU A 429 14.42 17.34 -4.05
N LEU A 430 13.31 17.64 -4.70
CA LEU A 430 13.23 17.95 -6.12
C LEU A 430 12.71 19.37 -6.35
N SER A 431 13.12 19.96 -7.48
CA SER A 431 12.56 21.18 -8.02
C SER A 431 12.42 21.12 -9.54
N GLY A 432 11.55 21.95 -10.09
CA GLY A 432 11.31 21.98 -11.54
C GLY A 432 10.49 20.80 -12.07
N VAL A 433 9.79 20.06 -11.21
CA VAL A 433 8.84 19.02 -11.62
C VAL A 433 7.66 19.71 -12.31
N PRO A 434 7.32 19.37 -13.56
CA PRO A 434 6.21 19.97 -14.28
C PRO A 434 4.85 19.70 -13.62
N PRO A 435 3.88 20.61 -13.74
CA PRO A 435 2.51 20.34 -13.30
C PRO A 435 1.93 19.06 -13.93
N GLY A 436 1.18 18.28 -13.16
CA GLY A 436 0.61 17.00 -13.56
C GLY A 436 1.60 15.84 -13.54
N LEU A 437 2.77 16.06 -12.94
CA LEU A 437 3.74 15.02 -12.65
C LEU A 437 4.09 15.03 -11.18
N ASP A 438 4.24 13.83 -10.60
CA ASP A 438 4.88 13.63 -9.33
C ASP A 438 6.22 12.91 -9.53
N ALA A 439 7.20 13.25 -8.71
CA ALA A 439 8.51 12.61 -8.81
C ALA A 439 9.17 12.46 -7.44
N LEU A 440 9.88 11.35 -7.27
CA LEU A 440 10.69 11.04 -6.09
C LEU A 440 12.10 10.65 -6.52
N ALA A 441 13.12 11.16 -5.84
CA ALA A 441 14.51 10.80 -6.12
C ALA A 441 15.18 10.24 -4.87
N PHE A 442 15.92 9.16 -5.05
CA PHE A 442 16.60 8.43 -3.98
C PHE A 442 18.04 8.15 -4.36
N GLU A 443 18.93 8.26 -3.38
CA GLU A 443 20.34 7.88 -3.53
C GLU A 443 20.66 6.71 -2.60
N ARG A 444 21.43 5.76 -3.08
CA ARG A 444 21.97 4.67 -2.27
C ARG A 444 23.33 4.23 -2.82
N HIS A 445 24.39 4.44 -2.03
CA HIS A 445 25.77 4.05 -2.36
C HIS A 445 26.29 4.64 -3.70
N GLY A 446 25.86 5.84 -4.04
CA GLY A 446 26.23 6.51 -5.29
C GLY A 446 25.28 6.23 -6.47
N ASP A 447 24.40 5.24 -6.34
CA ASP A 447 23.37 4.96 -7.34
C ASP A 447 22.12 5.81 -7.08
N TRP A 448 21.53 6.32 -8.14
CA TRP A 448 20.30 7.10 -8.07
C TRP A 448 19.10 6.35 -8.66
N THR A 449 17.97 6.50 -8.03
CA THR A 449 16.67 6.05 -8.52
C THR A 449 15.71 7.22 -8.55
N VAL A 450 15.12 7.52 -9.71
CA VAL A 450 14.10 8.54 -9.86
C VAL A 450 12.82 7.88 -10.35
N VAL A 451 11.75 7.97 -9.57
CA VAL A 451 10.42 7.48 -9.94
C VAL A 451 9.58 8.67 -10.35
N VAL A 452 8.98 8.61 -11.53
CA VAL A 452 8.12 9.67 -12.08
C VAL A 452 6.74 9.07 -12.33
N VAL A 453 5.73 9.70 -11.75
CA VAL A 453 4.30 9.44 -11.97
C VAL A 453 3.77 10.49 -12.93
N ASN A 454 3.09 10.09 -13.98
CA ASN A 454 2.40 10.98 -14.91
C ASN A 454 0.92 10.62 -14.92
N ASP A 455 0.16 11.32 -14.11
CA ASP A 455 -1.29 11.16 -13.97
C ASP A 455 -2.10 12.04 -14.94
N ASN A 456 -1.45 12.75 -15.86
CA ASN A 456 -2.17 13.48 -16.89
C ASN A 456 -3.15 12.55 -17.61
N GLY A 457 -4.33 13.09 -17.94
CA GLY A 457 -5.43 12.33 -18.54
C GLY A 457 -5.06 11.57 -19.83
N PRO A 458 -5.85 10.56 -20.20
CA PRO A 458 -5.60 9.77 -21.41
C PRO A 458 -5.50 10.65 -22.65
N GLY A 459 -4.52 10.40 -23.52
CA GLY A 459 -4.31 11.13 -24.76
C GLY A 459 -3.55 12.46 -24.63
N VAL A 460 -3.17 12.86 -23.40
CA VAL A 460 -2.25 13.99 -23.20
C VAL A 460 -0.86 13.61 -23.74
N ALA A 461 -0.21 14.55 -24.42
CA ALA A 461 1.11 14.31 -25.00
C ALA A 461 2.16 13.97 -23.93
N PRO A 462 3.13 13.09 -24.22
CA PRO A 462 4.20 12.77 -23.30
C PRO A 462 4.98 14.02 -22.86
N VAL A 463 5.34 14.07 -21.58
CA VAL A 463 6.21 15.12 -21.05
C VAL A 463 7.67 14.75 -21.31
N ARG A 464 8.48 15.70 -21.82
CA ARG A 464 9.92 15.52 -22.00
C ARG A 464 10.66 16.03 -20.78
N LEU A 465 11.40 15.14 -20.13
CA LEU A 465 12.15 15.44 -18.90
C LEU A 465 13.65 15.22 -19.09
N ARG A 466 14.44 16.07 -18.43
CA ARG A 466 15.83 15.83 -18.09
C ARG A 466 15.98 15.80 -16.58
N MET A 467 16.79 14.89 -16.05
CA MET A 467 17.08 14.78 -14.64
C MET A 467 18.50 15.31 -14.38
N ALA A 468 18.59 16.41 -13.61
CA ALA A 468 19.87 16.99 -13.17
C ALA A 468 20.17 16.47 -11.76
N LEU A 469 21.09 15.54 -11.66
CA LEU A 469 21.50 14.91 -10.39
C LEU A 469 22.63 15.71 -9.71
N PRO A 470 22.75 15.65 -8.38
CA PRO A 470 23.89 16.21 -7.65
C PRO A 470 25.21 15.57 -8.12
N GLY A 471 26.25 16.37 -8.25
CA GLY A 471 27.55 15.89 -8.76
C GLY A 471 27.67 15.94 -10.28
N GLY A 472 26.61 16.32 -11.00
CA GLY A 472 26.63 16.84 -12.36
C GLY A 472 26.67 15.82 -13.49
N GLU A 473 27.58 16.03 -14.44
CA GLU A 473 27.52 15.50 -15.82
C GLU A 473 27.88 14.01 -15.94
N ASP A 474 28.33 13.38 -14.86
CA ASP A 474 28.92 12.03 -14.88
C ASP A 474 27.90 10.90 -14.57
N ALA A 475 26.67 11.22 -14.14
CA ALA A 475 25.68 10.20 -13.86
C ALA A 475 25.16 9.58 -15.16
N ARG A 476 25.36 8.27 -15.32
CA ARG A 476 24.93 7.51 -16.48
C ARG A 476 23.65 6.76 -16.22
N GLY A 477 22.65 6.89 -17.09
CA GLY A 477 21.44 6.06 -17.04
C GLY A 477 21.77 4.58 -17.18
N THR A 478 21.43 3.79 -16.16
CA THR A 478 21.67 2.34 -16.11
C THR A 478 20.43 1.54 -16.49
N GLY A 479 19.24 2.08 -16.29
CA GLY A 479 17.98 1.44 -16.63
C GLY A 479 16.79 2.39 -16.64
N ALA A 480 15.71 1.95 -17.26
CA ALA A 480 14.39 2.57 -17.12
C ALA A 480 13.30 1.49 -17.24
N PHE A 481 12.28 1.57 -16.38
CA PHE A 481 11.23 0.56 -16.28
C PHE A 481 9.87 1.24 -16.12
N ARG A 482 8.91 0.82 -16.91
CA ARG A 482 7.59 1.48 -16.96
C ARG A 482 6.44 0.53 -16.69
N THR A 483 5.48 1.05 -15.95
CA THR A 483 4.13 0.51 -15.85
C THR A 483 3.15 1.48 -16.51
N SER A 484 2.31 0.97 -17.39
CA SER A 484 1.25 1.70 -18.12
C SER A 484 0.10 0.74 -18.43
N ALA A 485 -0.89 1.16 -19.19
CA ALA A 485 -1.99 0.27 -19.61
C ALA A 485 -1.48 -1.00 -20.32
N THR A 486 -0.39 -0.91 -21.07
CA THR A 486 0.15 -2.00 -21.91
C THR A 486 1.51 -2.53 -21.44
N GLN A 487 2.06 -2.00 -20.34
CA GLN A 487 3.39 -2.35 -19.83
C GLN A 487 3.31 -2.68 -18.35
N ASP A 488 4.06 -3.67 -17.90
CA ASP A 488 4.15 -4.11 -16.50
C ASP A 488 5.63 -4.20 -16.12
N LEU A 489 6.16 -3.14 -15.46
CA LEU A 489 7.59 -3.02 -15.14
C LEU A 489 8.50 -3.33 -16.34
N ALA A 490 8.00 -3.02 -17.53
CA ALA A 490 8.71 -3.32 -18.77
C ALA A 490 9.92 -2.42 -18.94
N PRO A 491 11.07 -2.94 -19.40
CA PRO A 491 12.21 -2.10 -19.73
C PRO A 491 11.85 -1.15 -20.88
N VAL A 492 12.28 0.10 -20.77
CA VAL A 492 12.14 1.15 -21.79
C VAL A 492 13.49 1.83 -22.01
N ASP A 493 13.54 2.78 -22.96
CA ASP A 493 14.78 3.50 -23.25
C ASP A 493 15.28 4.23 -22.00
N ARG A 494 16.53 3.93 -21.65
CA ARG A 494 17.22 4.55 -20.50
C ARG A 494 17.64 5.99 -20.83
N PRO A 495 17.78 6.86 -19.81
CA PRO A 495 18.33 8.20 -20.01
C PRO A 495 19.73 8.13 -20.63
N GLY A 496 19.97 8.97 -21.63
CA GLY A 496 21.32 9.22 -22.14
C GLY A 496 22.12 10.13 -21.22
N THR A 497 23.28 10.60 -21.67
CA THR A 497 24.11 11.60 -20.97
C THR A 497 23.90 13.00 -21.55
N GLY A 498 24.09 14.05 -20.77
CA GLY A 498 24.04 15.44 -21.19
C GLY A 498 22.71 15.86 -21.86
N ALA A 499 22.78 16.57 -22.99
CA ALA A 499 21.60 17.04 -23.72
C ALA A 499 20.76 15.91 -24.31
N GLU A 500 21.35 14.75 -24.57
CA GLU A 500 20.67 13.54 -25.06
C GLU A 500 19.98 12.76 -23.92
N GLY A 501 20.19 13.16 -22.67
CA GLY A 501 19.59 12.53 -21.49
C GLY A 501 18.09 12.79 -21.29
N ALA A 502 17.44 13.46 -22.24
CA ALA A 502 16.00 13.70 -22.18
C ALA A 502 15.19 12.41 -22.42
N VAL A 503 14.25 12.12 -21.51
CA VAL A 503 13.32 10.99 -21.62
C VAL A 503 11.91 11.47 -21.92
N GLN A 504 11.08 10.58 -22.45
CA GLN A 504 9.65 10.81 -22.62
C GLN A 504 8.88 10.04 -21.56
N VAL A 505 8.03 10.74 -20.79
CA VAL A 505 7.13 10.17 -19.80
C VAL A 505 5.70 10.25 -20.34
N PRO A 506 5.15 9.15 -20.86
CA PRO A 506 3.78 9.10 -21.36
C PRO A 506 2.78 9.40 -20.24
N SER A 507 1.61 9.95 -20.58
CA SER A 507 0.49 10.06 -19.67
C SER A 507 0.04 8.68 -19.19
N GLN A 508 -0.64 8.63 -18.05
CA GLN A 508 -1.15 7.41 -17.41
C GLN A 508 -0.05 6.34 -17.24
N SER A 509 1.12 6.75 -16.68
CA SER A 509 2.24 5.84 -16.48
C SER A 509 3.06 6.16 -15.22
N VAL A 510 3.71 5.13 -14.68
CA VAL A 510 4.75 5.24 -13.67
C VAL A 510 6.05 4.72 -14.29
N THR A 511 7.11 5.53 -14.26
CA THR A 511 8.41 5.15 -14.83
C THR A 511 9.52 5.35 -13.80
N THR A 512 10.30 4.30 -13.57
CA THR A 512 11.49 4.33 -12.73
C THR A 512 12.73 4.41 -13.59
N TYR A 513 13.58 5.39 -13.31
CA TYR A 513 14.88 5.59 -13.94
C TYR A 513 15.96 5.32 -12.93
N THR A 514 16.99 4.56 -13.33
CA THR A 514 18.17 4.27 -12.51
C THR A 514 19.42 4.85 -13.13
N PHE A 515 20.32 5.35 -12.27
CA PHE A 515 21.58 5.93 -12.69
C PHE A 515 22.69 5.40 -11.78
N GLY A 516 23.84 5.18 -12.34
CA GLY A 516 25.08 4.82 -11.64
C GLY A 516 26.18 5.86 -11.87
N PRO A 517 27.31 5.74 -11.17
CA PRO A 517 28.48 6.55 -11.45
C PRO A 517 28.94 6.33 -12.89
N GLY A 518 29.34 7.43 -13.55
CA GLY A 518 29.83 7.43 -14.92
C GLY A 518 31.23 6.84 -15.08
#